data_6ccd9e2e1cc5a517dcbda7246ae2c265
#
_entry.id   6ccd9e2e1cc5a517dcbda7246ae2c265
#
_cell.length_a   1.000
_cell.length_b   1.000
_cell.length_c   1.000
_cell.angle_alpha   90.00
_cell.angle_beta   90.00
_cell.angle_gamma   90.00
#
_symmetry.space_group_name_H-M   'P 1'
#
loop_
_entity.id
_entity.type
_entity.pdbx_description
1 polymer ?
#
loop_
_entity_poly.entity_id
_entity_poly.type
_entity_poly.pdbx_seq_one_letter_code
_entity_poly.pdbx_strand_id
1 'polypeptide(L)'
;MTQFTIRPLTSHNDYEQTRQIHMTAWGLDTADTIPPLTLHALQHNGSILLGAYDGDQLIGYILATLGTVETPGRIDQIAAARLKLFSVIMGILPAYQGQGIGTQLKLAQREAALRLGIRMITWTYDPLESRNGRLNIGKLGAICNRYYRDFHGPMAGRNAGL
;
A
#
# COMPACT_ATOMS: atom_id res chain seq x y z
N MET A 1 -5.90 -15.62 -18.32
CA MET A 1 -5.63 -14.98 -17.03
C MET A 1 -4.16 -15.19 -16.71
N THR A 2 -3.38 -14.15 -16.48
CA THR A 2 -1.98 -14.28 -16.10
C THR A 2 -1.92 -15.00 -14.75
N GLN A 3 -1.15 -16.08 -14.69
CA GLN A 3 -0.91 -16.78 -13.43
C GLN A 3 0.17 -15.99 -12.67
N PHE A 4 -0.15 -15.47 -11.50
CA PHE A 4 0.80 -14.74 -10.66
C PHE A 4 0.77 -15.27 -9.22
N THR A 5 1.85 -15.05 -8.50
CA THR A 5 1.97 -15.42 -7.08
C THR A 5 2.15 -14.19 -6.21
N ILE A 6 1.67 -14.25 -4.96
CA ILE A 6 1.89 -13.18 -3.99
C ILE A 6 2.78 -13.70 -2.88
N ARG A 7 3.89 -13.03 -2.65
CA ARG A 7 4.87 -13.35 -1.60
C ARG A 7 5.55 -12.11 -1.04
N PRO A 8 6.16 -12.17 0.15
CA PRO A 8 7.02 -11.08 0.64
C PRO A 8 8.17 -10.79 -0.32
N LEU A 9 8.61 -9.55 -0.35
CA LEU A 9 9.87 -9.18 -0.97
C LEU A 9 11.02 -9.68 -0.08
N THR A 10 12.05 -10.29 -0.65
CA THR A 10 13.13 -10.90 0.13
C THR A 10 14.53 -10.54 -0.34
N SER A 11 14.68 -10.06 -1.56
CA SER A 11 15.97 -9.75 -2.15
C SER A 11 16.14 -8.25 -2.41
N HIS A 12 17.39 -7.81 -2.49
CA HIS A 12 17.69 -6.42 -2.89
C HIS A 12 17.10 -6.11 -4.28
N ASN A 13 17.13 -7.08 -5.19
CA ASN A 13 16.52 -6.94 -6.51
C ASN A 13 15.00 -6.73 -6.44
N ASP A 14 14.29 -7.40 -5.52
CA ASP A 14 12.86 -7.18 -5.32
C ASP A 14 12.58 -5.72 -4.92
N TYR A 15 13.39 -5.16 -4.01
CA TYR A 15 13.23 -3.77 -3.59
C TYR A 15 13.54 -2.78 -4.71
N GLU A 16 14.55 -3.06 -5.54
CA GLU A 16 14.85 -2.21 -6.72
C GLU A 16 13.72 -2.26 -7.75
N GLN A 17 13.12 -3.40 -7.98
CA GLN A 17 11.97 -3.53 -8.89
C GLN A 17 10.76 -2.70 -8.43
N THR A 18 10.57 -2.47 -7.12
CA THR A 18 9.48 -1.59 -6.65
C THR A 18 9.63 -0.17 -7.16
N ARG A 19 10.87 0.32 -7.31
CA ARG A 19 11.16 1.65 -7.84
C ARG A 19 10.65 1.79 -9.27
N GLN A 20 10.92 0.78 -10.12
CA GLN A 20 10.42 0.77 -11.49
C GLN A 20 8.88 0.78 -11.54
N ILE A 21 8.22 0.01 -10.67
CA ILE A 21 6.76 0.01 -10.57
C ILE A 21 6.25 1.37 -10.15
N HIS A 22 6.88 2.00 -9.15
CA HIS A 22 6.51 3.30 -8.63
C HIS A 22 6.58 4.38 -9.73
N MET A 23 7.70 4.45 -10.43
CA MET A 23 7.89 5.38 -11.53
C MET A 23 6.87 5.15 -12.67
N THR A 24 6.67 3.90 -13.06
CA THR A 24 5.81 3.55 -14.20
C THR A 24 4.32 3.69 -13.88
N ALA A 25 3.89 3.26 -12.68
CA ALA A 25 2.50 3.32 -12.26
C ALA A 25 2.02 4.74 -11.96
N TRP A 26 2.91 5.57 -11.38
CA TRP A 26 2.57 6.90 -10.89
C TRP A 26 3.14 8.05 -11.73
N GLY A 27 4.06 7.76 -12.66
CA GLY A 27 4.73 8.78 -13.47
C GLY A 27 5.66 9.68 -12.65
N LEU A 28 6.35 9.11 -11.66
CA LEU A 28 7.22 9.81 -10.74
C LEU A 28 8.69 9.65 -11.14
N ASP A 29 9.52 10.59 -10.71
CA ASP A 29 10.97 10.49 -10.86
C ASP A 29 11.58 9.58 -9.78
N THR A 30 12.82 9.15 -10.00
CA THR A 30 13.56 8.28 -9.07
C THR A 30 13.65 8.89 -7.65
N ALA A 31 13.77 10.22 -7.56
CA ALA A 31 13.86 10.95 -6.29
C ALA A 31 12.60 10.83 -5.43
N ASP A 32 11.43 10.61 -6.07
CA ASP A 32 10.14 10.49 -5.38
C ASP A 32 9.80 9.05 -5.00
N THR A 33 10.68 8.10 -5.30
CA THR A 33 10.47 6.69 -4.95
C THR A 33 10.99 6.38 -3.55
N ILE A 34 10.40 5.38 -2.90
CA ILE A 34 10.90 4.91 -1.60
C ILE A 34 12.22 4.16 -1.82
N PRO A 35 13.34 4.58 -1.17
CA PRO A 35 14.62 3.91 -1.32
C PRO A 35 14.55 2.43 -0.90
N PRO A 36 15.24 1.51 -1.60
CA PRO A 36 15.30 0.09 -1.26
C PRO A 36 15.71 -0.19 0.18
N LEU A 37 16.72 0.54 0.69
CA LEU A 37 17.17 0.41 2.07
C LEU A 37 16.06 0.75 3.07
N THR A 38 15.25 1.78 2.76
CA THR A 38 14.10 2.17 3.59
C THR A 38 13.04 1.06 3.58
N LEU A 39 12.73 0.47 2.42
CA LEU A 39 11.77 -0.64 2.31
C LEU A 39 12.24 -1.85 3.11
N HIS A 40 13.52 -2.20 3.03
CA HIS A 40 14.12 -3.28 3.81
C HIS A 40 14.01 -2.99 5.32
N ALA A 41 14.39 -1.80 5.76
CA ALA A 41 14.30 -1.41 7.16
C ALA A 41 12.86 -1.44 7.70
N LEU A 42 11.89 -0.93 6.93
CA LEU A 42 10.47 -0.97 7.29
C LEU A 42 9.97 -2.40 7.43
N GLN A 43 10.30 -3.27 6.47
CA GLN A 43 9.88 -4.67 6.51
C GLN A 43 10.51 -5.41 7.69
N HIS A 44 11.79 -5.19 7.97
CA HIS A 44 12.49 -5.79 9.12
C HIS A 44 11.85 -5.36 10.45
N ASN A 45 11.25 -4.18 10.51
CA ASN A 45 10.59 -3.63 11.70
C ASN A 45 9.06 -3.86 11.70
N GLY A 46 8.58 -4.90 11.01
CA GLY A 46 7.20 -5.37 11.09
C GLY A 46 6.23 -4.73 10.11
N SER A 47 6.70 -3.92 9.16
CA SER A 47 5.87 -3.46 8.05
C SER A 47 5.58 -4.62 7.10
N ILE A 48 4.39 -4.62 6.51
CA ILE A 48 3.99 -5.62 5.52
C ILE A 48 4.37 -5.11 4.13
N LEU A 49 5.26 -5.81 3.46
CA LEU A 49 5.69 -5.54 2.09
C LEU A 49 5.53 -6.82 1.27
N LEU A 50 4.53 -6.83 0.38
CA LEU A 50 4.17 -7.97 -0.46
C LEU A 50 4.30 -7.59 -1.94
N GLY A 51 4.80 -8.54 -2.74
CA GLY A 51 4.87 -8.43 -4.19
C GLY A 51 3.96 -9.43 -4.88
N ALA A 52 3.40 -9.03 -6.02
CA ALA A 52 2.80 -9.91 -6.99
C ALA A 52 3.84 -10.19 -8.09
N TYR A 53 4.03 -11.45 -8.43
CA TYR A 53 5.08 -11.91 -9.34
C TYR A 53 4.51 -12.73 -10.50
N ASP A 54 4.98 -12.44 -11.70
CA ASP A 54 4.83 -13.28 -12.89
C ASP A 54 6.20 -13.95 -13.11
N GLY A 55 6.32 -15.23 -12.74
CA GLY A 55 7.63 -15.85 -12.59
C GLY A 55 8.51 -15.11 -11.59
N ASP A 56 9.67 -14.62 -12.02
CA ASP A 56 10.61 -13.83 -11.21
C ASP A 56 10.42 -12.31 -11.34
N GLN A 57 9.55 -11.88 -12.24
CA GLN A 57 9.27 -10.47 -12.44
C GLN A 57 8.28 -9.95 -11.41
N LEU A 58 8.65 -8.91 -10.68
CA LEU A 58 7.72 -8.16 -9.83
C LEU A 58 6.80 -7.31 -10.71
N ILE A 59 5.50 -7.62 -10.70
CA ILE A 59 4.48 -6.94 -11.51
C ILE A 59 3.59 -5.98 -10.72
N GLY A 60 3.66 -6.05 -9.40
CA GLY A 60 2.97 -5.14 -8.50
C GLY A 60 3.41 -5.35 -7.06
N TYR A 61 3.23 -4.35 -6.21
CA TYR A 61 3.56 -4.46 -4.79
C TYR A 61 2.63 -3.63 -3.92
N ILE A 62 2.62 -3.93 -2.63
CA ILE A 62 1.89 -3.19 -1.60
C ILE A 62 2.74 -3.06 -0.34
N LEU A 63 2.77 -1.85 0.24
CA LEU A 63 3.44 -1.54 1.50
C LEU A 63 2.42 -1.08 2.52
N ALA A 64 2.48 -1.63 3.74
CA ALA A 64 1.81 -1.06 4.91
C ALA A 64 2.78 -0.96 6.09
N THR A 65 2.71 0.16 6.77
CA THR A 65 3.50 0.45 7.97
C THR A 65 2.65 0.34 9.23
N LEU A 66 3.30 0.05 10.35
CA LEU A 66 2.67 0.09 11.66
C LEU A 66 2.32 1.53 12.03
N GLY A 67 1.19 1.68 12.69
CA GLY A 67 0.72 2.95 13.24
C GLY A 67 -0.20 2.71 14.42
N THR A 68 -0.63 3.78 15.05
CA THR A 68 -1.58 3.74 16.16
C THR A 68 -2.90 4.36 15.74
N VAL A 69 -3.99 3.90 16.34
CA VAL A 69 -5.29 4.55 16.21
C VAL A 69 -5.23 5.85 17.02
N GLU A 70 -5.51 6.98 16.35
CA GLU A 70 -5.68 8.24 17.06
C GLU A 70 -6.83 8.12 18.06
N THR A 71 -6.53 8.29 19.34
CA THR A 71 -7.55 8.45 20.39
C THR A 71 -7.59 9.94 20.75
N PRO A 72 -8.63 10.68 20.36
CA PRO A 72 -8.72 12.09 20.73
C PRO A 72 -8.72 12.25 22.25
N GLY A 73 -7.80 13.04 22.78
CA GLY A 73 -7.94 13.69 24.07
C GLY A 73 -7.34 13.02 25.31
N ARG A 74 -6.55 11.94 25.21
CA ARG A 74 -5.93 11.33 26.40
C ARG A 74 -4.48 10.93 26.18
N ILE A 75 -3.56 11.79 26.61
CA ILE A 75 -2.11 11.52 26.68
C ILE A 75 -1.78 10.53 27.82
N ASP A 76 -2.68 10.38 28.78
CA ASP A 76 -2.49 9.60 30.02
C ASP A 76 -2.76 8.09 29.89
N GLN A 77 -3.21 7.61 28.72
CA GLN A 77 -3.46 6.19 28.47
C GLN A 77 -2.45 5.56 27.49
N ILE A 78 -1.17 5.68 27.78
CA ILE A 78 -0.08 5.06 27.00
C ILE A 78 -0.25 3.53 26.93
N ALA A 79 -0.85 2.89 27.93
CA ALA A 79 -1.07 1.45 27.97
C ALA A 79 -2.15 0.93 27.00
N ALA A 80 -2.87 1.80 26.29
CA ALA A 80 -3.99 1.42 25.43
C ALA A 80 -3.82 1.82 23.96
N ALA A 81 -2.61 2.08 23.48
CA ALA A 81 -2.36 2.34 22.07
C ALA A 81 -2.78 1.12 21.24
N ARG A 82 -3.90 1.24 20.51
CA ARG A 82 -4.34 0.19 19.59
C ARG A 82 -3.54 0.29 18.29
N LEU A 83 -2.92 -0.81 17.91
CA LEU A 83 -2.18 -0.90 16.66
C LEU A 83 -3.14 -0.93 15.46
N LYS A 84 -2.73 -0.27 14.41
CA LYS A 84 -3.28 -0.38 13.06
C LYS A 84 -2.16 -0.52 12.05
N LEU A 85 -2.48 -0.93 10.84
CA LEU A 85 -1.62 -0.74 9.68
C LEU A 85 -2.13 0.44 8.85
N PHE A 86 -1.20 1.25 8.38
CA PHE A 86 -1.45 2.23 7.33
C PHE A 86 -0.91 1.67 6.01
N SER A 87 -1.80 1.35 5.08
CA SER A 87 -1.43 0.90 3.73
C SER A 87 -0.98 2.12 2.93
N VAL A 88 0.34 2.30 2.85
CA VAL A 88 0.99 3.51 2.34
C VAL A 88 0.84 3.63 0.83
N ILE A 89 1.17 2.55 0.11
CA ILE A 89 1.21 2.55 -1.35
C ILE A 89 0.89 1.16 -1.89
N MET A 90 0.27 1.14 -3.07
CA MET A 90 0.09 -0.07 -3.88
C MET A 90 0.27 0.32 -5.35
N GLY A 91 1.29 -0.24 -5.99
CA GLY A 91 1.58 -0.04 -7.42
C GLY A 91 1.44 -1.34 -8.21
N ILE A 92 0.96 -1.24 -9.45
CA ILE A 92 0.86 -2.36 -10.40
C ILE A 92 1.31 -1.84 -11.76
N LEU A 93 2.19 -2.56 -12.43
CA LEU A 93 2.63 -2.24 -13.79
C LEU A 93 1.42 -2.07 -14.73
N PRO A 94 1.41 -1.05 -15.60
CA PRO A 94 0.26 -0.75 -16.47
C PRO A 94 -0.24 -1.96 -17.28
N ALA A 95 0.66 -2.78 -17.80
CA ALA A 95 0.32 -3.99 -18.57
C ALA A 95 -0.45 -5.05 -17.78
N TYR A 96 -0.39 -5.01 -16.46
CA TYR A 96 -1.02 -5.96 -15.55
C TYR A 96 -2.22 -5.39 -14.79
N GLN A 97 -2.58 -4.13 -15.04
CA GLN A 97 -3.75 -3.51 -14.43
C GLN A 97 -5.06 -4.13 -14.95
N GLY A 98 -6.12 -4.05 -14.15
CA GLY A 98 -7.44 -4.60 -14.53
C GLY A 98 -7.59 -6.11 -14.35
N GLN A 99 -6.52 -6.85 -14.01
CA GLN A 99 -6.50 -8.32 -13.88
C GLN A 99 -6.77 -8.82 -12.45
N GLY A 100 -7.22 -7.97 -11.54
CA GLY A 100 -7.57 -8.35 -10.17
C GLY A 100 -6.39 -8.37 -9.17
N ILE A 101 -5.15 -8.11 -9.62
CA ILE A 101 -3.94 -8.15 -8.78
C ILE A 101 -4.06 -7.24 -7.55
N GLY A 102 -4.57 -6.01 -7.71
CA GLY A 102 -4.74 -5.09 -6.59
C GLY A 102 -5.69 -5.61 -5.51
N THR A 103 -6.75 -6.32 -5.90
CA THR A 103 -7.66 -6.97 -4.96
C THR A 103 -6.93 -8.07 -4.19
N GLN A 104 -6.16 -8.91 -4.88
CA GLN A 104 -5.40 -10.00 -4.26
C GLN A 104 -4.31 -9.49 -3.33
N LEU A 105 -3.58 -8.44 -3.71
CA LEU A 105 -2.59 -7.77 -2.84
C LEU A 105 -3.23 -7.24 -1.55
N LYS A 106 -4.40 -6.59 -1.65
CA LYS A 106 -5.14 -6.10 -0.46
C LYS A 106 -5.62 -7.24 0.43
N LEU A 107 -6.11 -8.34 -0.14
CA LEU A 107 -6.53 -9.51 0.63
C LEU A 107 -5.33 -10.18 1.32
N ALA A 108 -4.21 -10.36 0.62
CA ALA A 108 -2.98 -10.90 1.20
C ALA A 108 -2.44 -9.99 2.32
N GLN A 109 -2.50 -8.65 2.14
CA GLN A 109 -2.15 -7.69 3.18
C GLN A 109 -3.05 -7.85 4.42
N ARG A 110 -4.37 -8.03 4.22
CA ARG A 110 -5.31 -8.29 5.32
C ARG A 110 -4.97 -9.56 6.08
N GLU A 111 -4.67 -10.64 5.39
CA GLU A 111 -4.27 -11.89 6.02
C GLU A 111 -2.96 -11.75 6.81
N ALA A 112 -1.96 -11.07 6.24
CA ALA A 112 -0.71 -10.79 6.93
C ALA A 112 -0.93 -9.94 8.19
N ALA A 113 -1.81 -8.93 8.13
CA ALA A 113 -2.19 -8.12 9.28
C ALA A 113 -2.84 -8.96 10.40
N LEU A 114 -3.77 -9.84 10.03
CA LEU A 114 -4.44 -10.71 10.99
C LEU A 114 -3.46 -11.68 11.67
N ARG A 115 -2.46 -12.20 10.96
CA ARG A 115 -1.38 -13.01 11.56
C ARG A 115 -0.55 -12.24 12.59
N LEU A 116 -0.43 -10.92 12.45
CA LEU A 116 0.20 -10.03 13.44
C LEU A 116 -0.75 -9.59 14.57
N GLY A 117 -2.00 -10.08 14.58
CA GLY A 117 -3.01 -9.67 15.55
C GLY A 117 -3.61 -8.29 15.28
N ILE A 118 -3.32 -7.67 14.13
CA ILE A 118 -3.79 -6.33 13.78
C ILE A 118 -5.10 -6.45 12.99
N ARG A 119 -6.17 -5.87 13.52
CA ARG A 119 -7.53 -5.97 12.98
C ARG A 119 -7.98 -4.74 12.20
N MET A 120 -7.16 -3.67 12.16
CA MET A 120 -7.47 -2.43 11.47
C MET A 120 -6.40 -2.11 10.45
N ILE A 121 -6.82 -1.91 9.20
CA ILE A 121 -5.98 -1.37 8.14
C ILE A 121 -6.67 -0.10 7.63
N THR A 122 -5.92 0.99 7.54
CA THR A 122 -6.39 2.26 7.00
C THR A 122 -5.55 2.66 5.80
N TRP A 123 -6.13 3.43 4.89
CA TRP A 123 -5.45 4.04 3.74
C TRP A 123 -6.22 5.26 3.25
N THR A 124 -5.60 6.03 2.40
CA THR A 124 -6.22 7.14 1.69
C THR A 124 -6.36 6.81 0.22
N TYR A 125 -7.33 7.39 -0.45
CA TYR A 125 -7.46 7.36 -1.90
C TYR A 125 -8.24 8.59 -2.36
N ASP A 126 -8.02 9.00 -3.61
CA ASP A 126 -8.80 10.07 -4.22
C ASP A 126 -10.23 9.59 -4.51
N PRO A 127 -11.26 10.21 -3.94
CA PRO A 127 -12.66 9.83 -4.16
C PRO A 127 -13.13 10.07 -5.59
N LEU A 128 -12.47 10.94 -6.36
CA LEU A 128 -12.80 11.21 -7.76
C LEU A 128 -12.28 10.12 -8.72
N GLU A 129 -11.34 9.28 -8.26
CA GLU A 129 -10.87 8.13 -9.00
C GLU A 129 -11.84 6.94 -8.88
N SER A 130 -12.72 6.76 -9.86
CA SER A 130 -13.77 5.72 -9.87
C SER A 130 -13.22 4.30 -9.69
N ARG A 131 -12.00 4.00 -10.19
CA ARG A 131 -11.32 2.71 -10.01
C ARG A 131 -11.03 2.44 -8.54
N ASN A 132 -10.62 3.47 -7.79
CA ASN A 132 -10.35 3.38 -6.37
C ASN A 132 -11.65 3.15 -5.59
N GLY A 133 -12.72 3.87 -5.91
CA GLY A 133 -14.04 3.66 -5.33
C GLY A 133 -14.55 2.24 -5.55
N ARG A 134 -14.45 1.75 -6.79
CA ARG A 134 -14.86 0.37 -7.12
C ARG A 134 -14.06 -0.69 -6.38
N LEU A 135 -12.73 -0.51 -6.23
CA LEU A 135 -11.89 -1.43 -5.48
C LEU A 135 -12.22 -1.36 -3.98
N ASN A 136 -12.12 -0.18 -3.41
CA ASN A 136 -12.14 0.00 -1.95
C ASN A 136 -13.53 -0.24 -1.37
N ILE A 137 -14.56 0.36 -1.92
CA ILE A 137 -15.94 0.22 -1.43
C ILE A 137 -16.60 -1.04 -2.03
N GLY A 138 -16.54 -1.17 -3.36
CA GLY A 138 -17.28 -2.23 -4.06
C GLY A 138 -16.73 -3.62 -3.84
N LYS A 139 -15.40 -3.80 -3.85
CA LYS A 139 -14.79 -5.15 -3.73
C LYS A 139 -14.29 -5.48 -2.33
N LEU A 140 -13.72 -4.50 -1.63
CA LEU A 140 -13.11 -4.71 -0.32
C LEU A 140 -14.07 -4.42 0.83
N GLY A 141 -15.22 -3.78 0.57
CA GLY A 141 -16.18 -3.40 1.60
C GLY A 141 -15.64 -2.40 2.62
N ALA A 142 -14.67 -1.56 2.21
CA ALA A 142 -14.08 -0.57 3.09
C ALA A 142 -15.09 0.53 3.44
N ILE A 143 -14.97 1.06 4.65
CA ILE A 143 -15.79 2.18 5.12
C ILE A 143 -14.97 3.46 4.98
N CYS A 144 -15.53 4.47 4.32
CA CYS A 144 -14.95 5.81 4.24
C CYS A 144 -15.75 6.75 5.14
N ASN A 145 -15.13 7.24 6.22
CA ASN A 145 -15.78 8.09 7.22
C ASN A 145 -15.00 9.38 7.51
N ARG A 146 -13.88 9.62 6.81
CA ARG A 146 -13.08 10.84 6.96
C ARG A 146 -12.66 11.35 5.59
N TYR A 147 -12.76 12.65 5.41
CA TYR A 147 -12.24 13.37 4.26
C TYR A 147 -11.13 14.32 4.70
N TYR A 148 -10.00 14.26 4.02
CA TYR A 148 -8.88 15.16 4.24
C TYR A 148 -8.65 15.95 2.95
N ARG A 149 -8.62 17.28 3.07
CA ARG A 149 -8.24 18.14 1.97
C ARG A 149 -6.72 18.11 1.85
N ASP A 150 -6.22 17.95 0.63
CA ASP A 150 -4.78 17.99 0.31
C ASP A 150 -3.91 17.09 1.22
N PHE A 151 -4.37 15.87 1.52
CA PHE A 151 -3.69 14.94 2.45
C PHE A 151 -2.23 14.69 2.07
N HIS A 152 -1.92 14.64 0.79
CA HIS A 152 -0.58 14.37 0.28
C HIS A 152 0.18 15.64 -0.13
N GLY A 153 -0.44 16.81 -0.03
CA GLY A 153 0.10 18.07 -0.56
C GLY A 153 0.19 18.06 -2.09
N PRO A 154 0.93 18.99 -2.69
CA PRO A 154 1.13 19.02 -4.13
C PRO A 154 1.76 17.70 -4.61
N MET A 155 1.07 17.01 -5.48
CA MET A 155 1.51 15.73 -6.04
C MET A 155 2.06 15.92 -7.45
N ALA A 156 3.10 15.13 -7.78
CA ALA A 156 3.66 15.05 -9.12
C ALA A 156 3.07 13.86 -9.92
N GLY A 157 3.44 13.75 -11.18
CA GLY A 157 3.06 12.63 -12.04
C GLY A 157 1.57 12.61 -12.38
N ARG A 158 0.95 11.43 -12.33
CA ARG A 158 -0.47 11.24 -12.68
C ARG A 158 -1.44 11.98 -11.77
N ASN A 159 -1.01 12.30 -10.59
CA ASN A 159 -1.82 13.00 -9.59
C ASN A 159 -1.52 14.51 -9.55
N ALA A 160 -0.76 15.03 -10.50
CA ALA A 160 -0.51 16.46 -10.60
C ALA A 160 -1.82 17.21 -10.87
N GLY A 161 -2.17 18.12 -9.96
CA GLY A 161 -3.38 18.94 -10.09
C GLY A 161 -4.65 18.36 -9.46
N LEU A 162 -4.53 17.27 -8.69
CA LEU A 162 -5.61 16.76 -7.84
C LEU A 162 -5.66 17.51 -6.51
#